data_f644f98e1507d9602a8ec46a42109cca
#
_entry.id   f644f98e1507d9602a8ec46a42109cca
#
_cell.length_a   1.000
_cell.length_b   1.000
_cell.length_c   1.000
_cell.angle_alpha   90.00
_cell.angle_beta   90.00
_cell.angle_gamma   90.00
#
_symmetry.space_group_name_H-M   'P 1'
#
loop_
_entity.id
_entity.type
_entity.pdbx_description
1 polymer ?
#
loop_
_entity_poly.entity_id
_entity_poly.type
_entity_poly.pdbx_seq_one_letter_code
_entity_poly.pdbx_strand_id
1 'polypeptide(L)'
;MNIDYRKILEERLKKGIKNNEFVIYLQPKFYTNTGKLAGAEALIRWNRDGKLVMPNIFIPLFEKYELITVLDTYVLENICRLQQQWRKQEYNIVPISVNESRLHLYNENHINDLIDLVNKYNVQPNTIELEMTETTVVHNVELAKEAEKNVHKLGFIVSMDDFGTGYSSFSMLKNINIDVLKMDKSFFDDVLESRRGKIIIEAVIEMSHKLNIKVVAEGIETKEQVEYLKNIKCDMIQGYYFERPIKVEEFEEKYMKHY
;
A
#
# COMPACT_ATOMS: atom_id res chain seq x y z
N MET A 1 23.95 -14.86 -29.15
CA MET A 1 22.55 -14.45 -29.30
C MET A 1 22.14 -13.85 -27.95
N ASN A 2 22.22 -12.50 -27.80
CA ASN A 2 21.70 -11.84 -26.61
C ASN A 2 20.18 -11.89 -26.70
N ILE A 3 19.57 -12.81 -25.95
CA ILE A 3 18.11 -12.85 -25.80
C ILE A 3 17.78 -11.60 -25.01
N ASP A 4 16.97 -10.72 -25.58
CA ASP A 4 16.50 -9.50 -24.90
C ASP A 4 15.44 -9.95 -23.86
N TYR A 5 15.92 -10.29 -22.67
CA TYR A 5 15.06 -10.72 -21.55
C TYR A 5 13.98 -9.68 -21.22
N ARG A 6 14.27 -8.39 -21.38
CA ARG A 6 13.29 -7.31 -21.18
C ARG A 6 12.10 -7.52 -22.09
N LYS A 7 12.35 -7.74 -23.40
CA LYS A 7 11.28 -7.94 -24.39
C LYS A 7 10.42 -9.16 -24.10
N ILE A 8 11.05 -10.27 -23.70
CA ILE A 8 10.34 -11.49 -23.32
C ILE A 8 9.46 -11.25 -22.09
N LEU A 9 9.98 -10.58 -21.07
CA LEU A 9 9.22 -10.26 -19.87
C LEU A 9 8.07 -9.27 -20.16
N GLU A 10 8.30 -8.28 -21.01
CA GLU A 10 7.27 -7.33 -21.43
C GLU A 10 6.13 -8.02 -22.17
N GLU A 11 6.44 -8.91 -23.14
CA GLU A 11 5.43 -9.71 -23.81
C GLU A 11 4.66 -10.61 -22.84
N ARG A 12 5.37 -11.20 -21.88
CA ARG A 12 4.75 -12.05 -20.85
C ARG A 12 3.85 -11.26 -19.91
N LEU A 13 4.27 -10.06 -19.49
CA LEU A 13 3.46 -9.15 -18.69
C LEU A 13 2.18 -8.74 -19.44
N LYS A 14 2.32 -8.27 -20.68
CA LYS A 14 1.19 -7.88 -21.53
C LYS A 14 0.20 -9.04 -21.75
N LYS A 15 0.72 -10.25 -21.98
CA LYS A 15 -0.11 -11.45 -22.12
C LYS A 15 -0.81 -11.78 -20.79
N GLY A 16 -0.10 -11.70 -19.66
CA GLY A 16 -0.68 -11.95 -18.35
C GLY A 16 -1.81 -10.97 -18.00
N ILE A 17 -1.62 -9.69 -18.29
CA ILE A 17 -2.66 -8.66 -18.14
C ILE A 17 -3.87 -8.97 -19.02
N LYS A 18 -3.64 -9.25 -20.30
CA LYS A 18 -4.72 -9.57 -21.26
C LYS A 18 -5.54 -10.79 -20.85
N ASN A 19 -4.89 -11.78 -20.26
CA ASN A 19 -5.51 -13.04 -19.83
C ASN A 19 -6.08 -12.99 -18.41
N ASN A 20 -6.04 -11.84 -17.72
CA ASN A 20 -6.42 -11.68 -16.31
C ASN A 20 -5.66 -12.64 -15.38
N GLU A 21 -4.37 -12.90 -15.66
CA GLU A 21 -3.54 -13.75 -14.81
C GLU A 21 -3.10 -13.01 -13.53
N PHE A 22 -3.08 -11.68 -13.54
CA PHE A 22 -2.81 -10.87 -12.37
C PHE A 22 -4.10 -10.60 -11.62
N VAL A 23 -4.16 -11.10 -10.39
CA VAL A 23 -5.34 -11.01 -9.53
C VAL A 23 -5.02 -10.19 -8.27
N ILE A 24 -5.98 -9.41 -7.81
CA ILE A 24 -5.85 -8.57 -6.63
C ILE A 24 -6.42 -9.32 -5.42
N TYR A 25 -5.65 -9.32 -4.36
CA TYR A 25 -6.08 -9.69 -3.01
C TYR A 25 -6.15 -8.42 -2.17
N LEU A 26 -7.06 -8.37 -1.23
CA LEU A 26 -7.19 -7.27 -0.28
C LEU A 26 -6.83 -7.77 1.11
N GLN A 27 -5.95 -7.04 1.79
CA GLN A 27 -5.68 -7.27 3.20
C GLN A 27 -6.31 -6.14 4.00
N PRO A 28 -7.29 -6.44 4.89
CA PRO A 28 -7.99 -5.40 5.63
C PRO A 28 -7.11 -4.73 6.67
N LYS A 29 -7.28 -3.40 6.81
CA LYS A 29 -6.75 -2.56 7.88
C LYS A 29 -7.88 -2.25 8.86
N PHE A 30 -7.62 -2.30 10.16
CA PHE A 30 -8.63 -2.04 11.19
C PHE A 30 -8.23 -0.90 12.11
N TYR A 31 -9.19 -0.09 12.51
CA TYR A 31 -8.98 0.89 13.59
C TYR A 31 -8.71 0.16 14.89
N THR A 32 -7.57 0.44 15.52
CA THR A 32 -7.09 -0.24 16.73
C THR A 32 -8.04 -0.10 17.90
N ASN A 33 -8.67 1.07 18.07
CA ASN A 33 -9.57 1.38 19.18
C ASN A 33 -10.94 0.73 19.06
N THR A 34 -11.49 0.60 17.83
CA THR A 34 -12.86 0.12 17.60
C THR A 34 -12.93 -1.27 16.99
N GLY A 35 -11.85 -1.76 16.37
CA GLY A 35 -11.84 -2.98 15.58
C GLY A 35 -12.66 -2.90 14.28
N LYS A 36 -13.14 -1.71 13.89
CA LYS A 36 -13.88 -1.52 12.64
C LYS A 36 -12.91 -1.43 11.47
N LEU A 37 -13.39 -1.82 10.28
CA LEU A 37 -12.64 -1.68 9.04
C LEU A 37 -12.25 -0.22 8.80
N ALA A 38 -10.97 0.01 8.56
CA ALA A 38 -10.38 1.33 8.27
C ALA A 38 -10.03 1.50 6.79
N GLY A 39 -9.74 0.41 6.10
CA GLY A 39 -9.31 0.36 4.71
C GLY A 39 -8.81 -1.03 4.36
N ALA A 40 -8.12 -1.14 3.23
CA ALA A 40 -7.41 -2.36 2.87
C ALA A 40 -6.17 -2.04 2.01
N GLU A 41 -5.24 -2.98 1.96
CA GLU A 41 -4.11 -2.95 1.03
C GLU A 41 -4.36 -3.88 -0.16
N ALA A 42 -4.12 -3.37 -1.37
CA ALA A 42 -4.20 -4.13 -2.60
C ALA A 42 -2.89 -4.88 -2.88
N LEU A 43 -2.94 -6.17 -2.79
CA LEU A 43 -1.80 -7.07 -2.95
C LEU A 43 -1.95 -7.91 -4.21
N ILE A 44 -1.10 -7.64 -5.20
CA ILE A 44 -1.13 -8.36 -6.47
C ILE A 44 -0.62 -9.80 -6.31
N ARG A 45 -1.23 -10.72 -7.03
CA ARG A 45 -0.81 -12.12 -7.17
C ARG A 45 -0.81 -12.49 -8.64
N TRP A 46 0.10 -13.34 -9.06
CA TRP A 46 0.13 -13.82 -10.45
C TRP A 46 -0.35 -15.27 -10.52
N ASN A 47 -1.55 -15.48 -11.03
CA ASN A 47 -2.10 -16.82 -11.28
C ASN A 47 -1.59 -17.32 -12.65
N ARG A 48 -0.48 -18.00 -12.63
CA ARG A 48 0.15 -18.54 -13.83
C ARG A 48 -0.13 -20.04 -13.96
N ASP A 49 -0.85 -20.42 -15.01
CA ASP A 49 -1.17 -21.83 -15.30
C ASP A 49 -1.80 -22.56 -14.09
N GLY A 50 -2.69 -21.87 -13.37
CA GLY A 50 -3.36 -22.38 -12.18
C GLY A 50 -2.50 -22.40 -10.90
N LYS A 51 -1.26 -21.88 -10.96
CA LYS A 51 -0.38 -21.72 -9.80
C LYS A 51 -0.25 -20.26 -9.42
N LEU A 52 -0.46 -19.98 -8.14
CA LEU A 52 -0.31 -18.64 -7.59
C LEU A 52 1.16 -18.34 -7.34
N VAL A 53 1.71 -17.39 -8.09
CA VAL A 53 3.08 -16.89 -7.93
C VAL A 53 3.04 -15.67 -7.02
N MET A 54 3.88 -15.65 -6.01
CA MET A 54 3.93 -14.58 -5.01
C MET A 54 4.73 -13.36 -5.51
N PRO A 55 4.39 -12.14 -5.05
CA PRO A 55 5.01 -10.89 -5.49
C PRO A 55 6.54 -10.88 -5.39
N ASN A 56 7.11 -11.41 -4.33
CA ASN A 56 8.55 -11.48 -4.10
C ASN A 56 9.33 -12.23 -5.19
N ILE A 57 8.64 -12.99 -6.06
CA ILE A 57 9.26 -13.73 -7.17
C ILE A 57 9.29 -12.88 -8.45
N PHE A 58 8.22 -12.13 -8.75
CA PHE A 58 8.10 -11.43 -10.04
C PHE A 58 8.30 -9.91 -9.95
N ILE A 59 7.96 -9.26 -8.83
CA ILE A 59 8.15 -7.81 -8.67
C ILE A 59 9.60 -7.41 -8.87
N PRO A 60 10.62 -8.04 -8.24
CA PRO A 60 12.02 -7.66 -8.44
C PRO A 60 12.48 -7.79 -9.89
N LEU A 61 11.88 -8.71 -10.66
CA LEU A 61 12.18 -8.85 -12.08
C LEU A 61 11.59 -7.70 -12.89
N PHE A 62 10.33 -7.32 -12.62
CA PHE A 62 9.69 -6.20 -13.32
C PHE A 62 10.34 -4.86 -12.96
N GLU A 63 10.78 -4.67 -11.72
CA GLU A 63 11.57 -3.50 -11.32
C GLU A 63 12.90 -3.44 -12.05
N LYS A 64 13.67 -4.54 -12.04
CA LYS A 64 14.98 -4.62 -12.71
C LYS A 64 14.92 -4.26 -14.19
N TYR A 65 13.82 -4.59 -14.86
CA TYR A 65 13.64 -4.33 -16.29
C TYR A 65 12.72 -3.15 -16.58
N GLU A 66 12.40 -2.34 -15.55
CA GLU A 66 11.56 -1.13 -15.66
C GLU A 66 10.16 -1.39 -16.24
N LEU A 67 9.59 -2.54 -15.90
CA LEU A 67 8.26 -2.96 -16.33
C LEU A 67 7.21 -2.82 -15.21
N ILE A 68 7.64 -2.53 -13.99
CA ILE A 68 6.78 -2.51 -12.81
C ILE A 68 5.69 -1.44 -12.93
N THR A 69 5.98 -0.29 -13.53
CA THR A 69 5.01 0.80 -13.70
C THR A 69 3.76 0.38 -14.50
N VAL A 70 3.93 -0.55 -15.44
CA VAL A 70 2.78 -1.13 -16.20
C VAL A 70 1.90 -1.95 -15.28
N LEU A 71 2.50 -2.70 -14.32
CA LEU A 71 1.75 -3.49 -13.35
C LEU A 71 1.07 -2.60 -12.31
N ASP A 72 1.75 -1.57 -11.83
CA ASP A 72 1.20 -0.60 -10.85
C ASP A 72 -0.03 0.11 -11.45
N THR A 73 0.08 0.60 -12.69
CA THR A 73 -1.05 1.20 -13.41
C THR A 73 -2.21 0.21 -13.57
N TYR A 74 -1.91 -1.06 -13.88
CA TYR A 74 -2.93 -2.11 -13.95
C TYR A 74 -3.63 -2.33 -12.61
N VAL A 75 -2.88 -2.38 -11.51
CA VAL A 75 -3.46 -2.54 -10.15
C VAL A 75 -4.35 -1.34 -9.84
N LEU A 76 -3.84 -0.12 -10.00
CA LEU A 76 -4.58 1.11 -9.73
C LEU A 76 -5.87 1.18 -10.55
N GLU A 77 -5.82 0.86 -11.86
CA GLU A 77 -7.02 0.83 -12.70
C GLU A 77 -8.06 -0.16 -12.19
N ASN A 78 -7.62 -1.36 -11.74
CA ASN A 78 -8.55 -2.34 -11.18
C ASN A 78 -9.14 -1.88 -9.83
N ILE A 79 -8.37 -1.20 -8.99
CA ILE A 79 -8.89 -0.61 -7.74
C ILE A 79 -9.89 0.51 -8.05
N CYS A 80 -9.61 1.39 -9.00
CA CYS A 80 -10.59 2.40 -9.43
C CYS A 80 -11.89 1.77 -9.96
N ARG A 81 -11.79 0.69 -10.74
CA ARG A 81 -12.96 -0.05 -11.22
C ARG A 81 -13.75 -0.68 -10.07
N LEU A 82 -13.06 -1.27 -9.11
CA LEU A 82 -13.64 -1.86 -7.91
C LEU A 82 -14.39 -0.81 -7.07
N GLN A 83 -13.77 0.33 -6.79
CA GLN A 83 -14.36 1.45 -6.08
C GLN A 83 -15.63 1.99 -6.80
N GLN A 84 -15.61 2.04 -8.14
CA GLN A 84 -16.80 2.39 -8.92
C GLN A 84 -17.91 1.36 -8.73
N GLN A 85 -17.59 0.06 -8.73
CA GLN A 85 -18.57 -1.01 -8.53
C GLN A 85 -19.16 -0.93 -7.12
N TRP A 86 -18.35 -0.76 -6.11
CA TRP A 86 -18.80 -0.62 -4.73
C TRP A 86 -19.75 0.56 -4.54
N ARG A 87 -19.46 1.69 -5.18
CA ARG A 87 -20.37 2.83 -5.15
C ARG A 87 -21.72 2.54 -5.82
N LYS A 88 -21.72 1.84 -6.96
CA LYS A 88 -22.97 1.43 -7.62
C LYS A 88 -23.79 0.44 -6.77
N GLN A 89 -23.15 -0.31 -5.91
CA GLN A 89 -23.75 -1.25 -4.97
C GLN A 89 -24.10 -0.60 -3.61
N GLU A 90 -23.86 0.72 -3.49
CA GLU A 90 -24.08 1.49 -2.25
C GLU A 90 -23.32 0.96 -1.04
N TYR A 91 -22.17 0.32 -1.28
CA TYR A 91 -21.30 -0.12 -0.19
C TYR A 91 -20.62 1.08 0.49
N ASN A 92 -20.29 0.92 1.76
CA ASN A 92 -19.51 1.91 2.49
C ASN A 92 -18.06 1.89 1.97
N ILE A 93 -17.68 2.92 1.20
CA ILE A 93 -16.37 3.02 0.59
C ILE A 93 -15.30 3.24 1.65
N VAL A 94 -14.26 2.42 1.62
CA VAL A 94 -13.06 2.56 2.44
C VAL A 94 -11.84 2.82 1.56
N PRO A 95 -10.82 3.52 2.07
CA PRO A 95 -9.56 3.71 1.35
C PRO A 95 -8.89 2.37 1.02
N ILE A 96 -8.39 2.27 -0.22
CA ILE A 96 -7.57 1.14 -0.65
C ILE A 96 -6.18 1.65 -0.97
N SER A 97 -5.17 1.09 -0.32
CA SER A 97 -3.79 1.42 -0.63
C SER A 97 -3.25 0.57 -1.77
N VAL A 98 -2.43 1.19 -2.60
CA VAL A 98 -1.74 0.58 -3.73
C VAL A 98 -0.27 0.95 -3.70
N ASN A 99 0.58 -0.03 -3.93
CA ASN A 99 2.02 0.18 -4.00
C ASN A 99 2.39 0.94 -5.28
N GLU A 100 3.26 1.94 -5.15
CA GLU A 100 3.83 2.69 -6.25
C GLU A 100 5.34 2.51 -6.32
N SER A 101 5.83 2.08 -7.47
CA SER A 101 7.26 2.02 -7.74
C SER A 101 7.88 3.42 -7.84
N ARG A 102 9.10 3.56 -7.33
CA ARG A 102 9.92 4.78 -7.50
C ARG A 102 10.06 5.24 -8.95
N LEU A 103 9.86 4.37 -9.93
CA LEU A 103 9.97 4.70 -11.34
C LEU A 103 8.89 5.69 -11.80
N HIS A 104 7.76 5.76 -11.08
CA HIS A 104 6.75 6.77 -11.33
C HIS A 104 7.23 8.20 -11.09
N LEU A 105 8.22 8.41 -10.20
CA LEU A 105 8.83 9.73 -9.97
C LEU A 105 9.51 10.31 -11.22
N TYR A 106 9.89 9.46 -12.16
CA TYR A 106 10.56 9.85 -13.41
C TYR A 106 9.61 9.90 -14.61
N ASN A 107 8.31 9.62 -14.40
CA ASN A 107 7.29 9.68 -15.44
C ASN A 107 6.54 11.02 -15.38
N GLU A 108 6.87 11.95 -16.26
CA GLU A 108 6.23 13.28 -16.35
C GLU A 108 4.71 13.21 -16.57
N ASN A 109 4.22 12.11 -17.13
CA ASN A 109 2.79 11.90 -17.39
C ASN A 109 2.05 11.24 -16.22
N HIS A 110 2.75 10.76 -15.20
CA HIS A 110 2.14 9.98 -14.12
C HIS A 110 0.95 10.69 -13.46
N ILE A 111 1.10 11.98 -13.15
CA ILE A 111 0.01 12.79 -12.57
C ILE A 111 -1.21 12.86 -13.49
N ASN A 112 -1.01 13.00 -14.79
CA ASN A 112 -2.12 13.00 -15.75
C ASN A 112 -2.78 11.62 -15.85
N ASP A 113 -1.99 10.55 -15.82
CA ASP A 113 -2.50 9.17 -15.80
C ASP A 113 -3.38 8.92 -14.57
N LEU A 114 -2.97 9.42 -13.37
CA LEU A 114 -3.78 9.35 -12.15
C LEU A 114 -5.12 10.11 -12.31
N ILE A 115 -5.06 11.33 -12.83
CA ILE A 115 -6.26 12.16 -13.10
C ILE A 115 -7.22 11.44 -14.04
N ASP A 116 -6.69 10.91 -15.13
CA ASP A 116 -7.48 10.22 -16.16
C ASP A 116 -8.16 8.97 -15.58
N LEU A 117 -7.47 8.20 -14.74
CA LEU A 117 -8.03 7.02 -14.09
C LEU A 117 -9.17 7.37 -13.11
N VAL A 118 -8.96 8.33 -12.20
CA VAL A 118 -10.00 8.70 -11.24
C VAL A 118 -11.22 9.32 -11.91
N ASN A 119 -11.02 10.09 -12.99
CA ASN A 119 -12.10 10.66 -13.78
C ASN A 119 -12.85 9.57 -14.57
N LYS A 120 -12.13 8.67 -15.25
CA LYS A 120 -12.70 7.56 -16.02
C LYS A 120 -13.66 6.69 -15.21
N TYR A 121 -13.29 6.40 -13.97
CA TYR A 121 -14.09 5.57 -13.05
C TYR A 121 -14.94 6.40 -12.08
N ASN A 122 -14.86 7.74 -12.15
CA ASN A 122 -15.52 8.66 -11.23
C ASN A 122 -15.25 8.29 -9.76
N VAL A 123 -13.98 8.05 -9.41
CA VAL A 123 -13.50 7.71 -8.06
C VAL A 123 -13.10 8.99 -7.32
N GLN A 124 -13.35 9.03 -6.03
CA GLN A 124 -12.85 10.12 -5.19
C GLN A 124 -11.38 9.83 -4.82
N PRO A 125 -10.42 10.73 -5.11
CA PRO A 125 -9.01 10.48 -4.87
C PRO A 125 -8.68 10.10 -3.41
N ASN A 126 -9.40 10.66 -2.43
CA ASN A 126 -9.22 10.36 -1.01
C ASN A 126 -9.66 8.94 -0.59
N THR A 127 -10.15 8.13 -1.54
CA THR A 127 -10.40 6.70 -1.35
C THR A 127 -9.28 5.81 -1.90
N ILE A 128 -8.24 6.43 -2.46
CA ILE A 128 -7.02 5.76 -2.93
C ILE A 128 -5.85 6.26 -2.08
N GLU A 129 -5.08 5.32 -1.53
CA GLU A 129 -3.86 5.58 -0.79
C GLU A 129 -2.67 5.10 -1.64
N LEU A 130 -1.75 6.00 -1.97
CA LEU A 130 -0.55 5.69 -2.75
C LEU A 130 0.62 5.41 -1.80
N GLU A 131 1.14 4.19 -1.82
CA GLU A 131 2.21 3.75 -0.91
C GLU A 131 3.57 3.91 -1.57
N MET A 132 4.44 4.69 -0.93
CA MET A 132 5.85 4.86 -1.31
C MET A 132 6.74 4.20 -0.28
N THR A 133 7.72 3.42 -0.72
CA THR A 133 8.73 2.86 0.20
C THR A 133 9.74 3.91 0.65
N GLU A 134 10.36 3.69 1.80
CA GLU A 134 11.46 4.53 2.31
C GLU A 134 12.57 4.70 1.26
N THR A 135 12.94 3.63 0.56
CA THR A 135 13.98 3.65 -0.47
C THR A 135 13.64 4.55 -1.66
N THR A 136 12.36 4.67 -2.00
CA THR A 136 11.87 5.56 -3.07
C THR A 136 12.27 7.01 -2.82
N VAL A 137 12.07 7.49 -1.61
CA VAL A 137 12.35 8.87 -1.23
C VAL A 137 13.85 9.16 -1.15
N VAL A 138 14.64 8.23 -0.59
CA VAL A 138 16.10 8.39 -0.44
C VAL A 138 16.81 8.60 -1.78
N HIS A 139 16.34 7.94 -2.85
CA HIS A 139 16.94 8.04 -4.17
C HIS A 139 16.86 9.44 -4.78
N ASN A 140 15.77 10.17 -4.56
CA ASN A 140 15.64 11.56 -5.02
C ASN A 140 14.56 12.31 -4.20
N VAL A 141 15.01 12.95 -3.14
CA VAL A 141 14.13 13.67 -2.20
C VAL A 141 13.35 14.79 -2.89
N GLU A 142 13.96 15.53 -3.83
CA GLU A 142 13.27 16.66 -4.46
C GLU A 142 12.18 16.20 -5.43
N LEU A 143 12.42 15.17 -6.23
CA LEU A 143 11.38 14.58 -7.07
C LEU A 143 10.26 13.97 -6.24
N ALA A 144 10.59 13.28 -5.13
CA ALA A 144 9.59 12.70 -4.25
C ALA A 144 8.70 13.78 -3.61
N LYS A 145 9.28 14.92 -3.18
CA LYS A 145 8.52 16.09 -2.67
C LYS A 145 7.57 16.67 -3.72
N GLU A 146 8.06 16.82 -4.95
CA GLU A 146 7.25 17.36 -6.02
C GLU A 146 6.09 16.43 -6.37
N ALA A 147 6.35 15.12 -6.49
CA ALA A 147 5.35 14.11 -6.73
C ALA A 147 4.30 14.08 -5.61
N GLU A 148 4.72 14.01 -4.34
CA GLU A 148 3.84 14.04 -3.18
C GLU A 148 2.93 15.28 -3.20
N LYS A 149 3.50 16.47 -3.40
CA LYS A 149 2.74 17.72 -3.46
C LYS A 149 1.70 17.71 -4.58
N ASN A 150 2.01 17.14 -5.73
CA ASN A 150 1.09 17.08 -6.86
C ASN A 150 -0.03 16.05 -6.59
N VAL A 151 0.30 14.91 -6.02
CA VAL A 151 -0.65 13.86 -5.60
C VAL A 151 -1.61 14.38 -4.53
N HIS A 152 -1.11 15.08 -3.50
CA HIS A 152 -1.94 15.70 -2.48
C HIS A 152 -2.89 16.78 -3.01
N LYS A 153 -2.43 17.60 -3.99
CA LYS A 153 -3.33 18.59 -4.64
C LYS A 153 -4.52 17.94 -5.34
N LEU A 154 -4.36 16.70 -5.80
CA LEU A 154 -5.45 15.92 -6.39
C LEU A 154 -6.35 15.28 -5.32
N GLY A 155 -5.95 15.28 -4.06
CA GLY A 155 -6.69 14.74 -2.94
C GLY A 155 -6.44 13.26 -2.65
N PHE A 156 -5.41 12.64 -3.20
CA PHE A 156 -4.99 11.29 -2.82
C PHE A 156 -4.40 11.27 -1.42
N ILE A 157 -4.50 10.11 -0.76
CA ILE A 157 -3.78 9.81 0.48
C ILE A 157 -2.38 9.32 0.11
N VAL A 158 -1.36 9.79 0.81
CA VAL A 158 0.04 9.35 0.62
C VAL A 158 0.51 8.62 1.87
N SER A 159 1.03 7.41 1.70
CA SER A 159 1.61 6.65 2.80
C SER A 159 3.08 6.29 2.54
N MET A 160 3.82 6.18 3.64
CA MET A 160 5.18 5.67 3.65
C MET A 160 5.19 4.26 4.17
N ASP A 161 5.65 3.34 3.33
CA ASP A 161 5.74 1.92 3.63
C ASP A 161 7.15 1.50 4.09
N ASP A 162 7.23 0.35 4.78
CA ASP A 162 8.47 -0.24 5.28
C ASP A 162 9.28 0.70 6.22
N PHE A 163 8.60 1.59 6.96
CA PHE A 163 9.29 2.52 7.85
C PHE A 163 10.14 1.78 8.88
N GLY A 164 11.42 2.17 8.95
CA GLY A 164 12.39 1.63 9.91
C GLY A 164 13.27 0.51 9.37
N THR A 165 13.05 0.05 8.15
CA THR A 165 13.93 -0.95 7.50
C THR A 165 15.16 -0.32 6.84
N GLY A 166 15.16 1.02 6.67
CA GLY A 166 16.22 1.79 6.01
C GLY A 166 17.01 2.72 6.93
N TYR A 167 18.00 3.42 6.35
CA TYR A 167 18.96 4.26 7.09
C TYR A 167 18.53 5.72 7.31
N SER A 168 17.37 6.16 6.81
CA SER A 168 17.06 7.60 6.71
C SER A 168 15.67 8.02 7.14
N SER A 169 14.90 7.15 7.78
CA SER A 169 13.47 7.29 8.10
C SER A 169 13.06 8.67 8.67
N PHE A 170 13.79 9.19 9.66
CA PHE A 170 13.44 10.50 10.26
C PHE A 170 13.75 11.70 9.35
N SER A 171 14.81 11.61 8.52
CA SER A 171 15.11 12.67 7.53
C SER A 171 14.01 12.79 6.48
N MET A 172 13.37 11.66 6.17
CA MET A 172 12.27 11.63 5.22
C MET A 172 11.01 12.28 5.76
N LEU A 173 10.61 11.93 6.97
CA LEU A 173 9.46 12.55 7.66
C LEU A 173 9.60 14.08 7.80
N LYS A 174 10.83 14.59 7.86
CA LYS A 174 11.10 16.03 7.83
C LYS A 174 10.83 16.65 6.44
N ASN A 175 10.99 15.88 5.38
CA ASN A 175 11.04 16.39 4.02
C ASN A 175 9.79 16.11 3.19
N ILE A 176 9.07 15.01 3.48
CA ILE A 176 7.88 14.55 2.76
C ILE A 176 6.69 14.64 3.69
N ASN A 177 5.61 15.24 3.20
CA ASN A 177 4.35 15.33 3.92
C ASN A 177 3.50 14.10 3.59
N ILE A 178 3.47 13.12 4.49
CA ILE A 178 2.67 11.90 4.35
C ILE A 178 1.46 11.94 5.28
N ASP A 179 0.39 11.26 4.91
CA ASP A 179 -0.83 11.11 5.72
C ASP A 179 -0.76 9.89 6.64
N VAL A 180 -0.07 8.83 6.18
CA VAL A 180 -0.01 7.54 6.87
C VAL A 180 1.43 7.02 6.92
N LEU A 181 1.84 6.55 8.09
CA LEU A 181 3.10 5.85 8.33
C LEU A 181 2.82 4.38 8.60
N LYS A 182 3.35 3.47 7.77
CA LYS A 182 3.25 2.03 7.95
C LYS A 182 4.52 1.54 8.65
N MET A 183 4.38 1.07 9.88
CA MET A 183 5.48 0.51 10.66
C MET A 183 5.61 -0.97 10.32
N ASP A 184 6.77 -1.36 9.80
CA ASP A 184 7.08 -2.72 9.40
C ASP A 184 6.98 -3.72 10.56
N LYS A 185 6.65 -4.97 10.25
CA LYS A 185 6.56 -6.09 11.19
C LYS A 185 7.77 -6.19 12.14
N SER A 186 8.97 -5.90 11.67
CA SER A 186 10.20 -6.00 12.48
C SER A 186 10.20 -5.14 13.75
N PHE A 187 9.39 -4.09 13.80
CA PHE A 187 9.20 -3.32 15.04
C PHE A 187 8.45 -4.10 16.11
N PHE A 188 7.63 -5.08 15.70
CA PHE A 188 6.72 -5.81 16.58
C PHE A 188 7.21 -7.21 16.93
N ASP A 189 8.28 -7.67 16.26
CA ASP A 189 8.98 -8.88 16.65
C ASP A 189 9.58 -8.66 18.06
N ASP A 190 9.26 -9.57 19.00
CA ASP A 190 9.71 -9.53 20.39
C ASP A 190 9.40 -8.23 21.17
N VAL A 191 8.52 -7.36 20.65
CA VAL A 191 8.21 -6.06 21.28
C VAL A 191 7.70 -6.19 22.70
N LEU A 192 6.91 -7.23 22.98
CA LEU A 192 6.33 -7.42 24.31
C LEU A 192 7.40 -7.74 25.39
N GLU A 193 8.53 -8.27 24.99
CA GLU A 193 9.67 -8.62 25.85
C GLU A 193 10.72 -7.50 25.93
N SER A 194 10.77 -6.63 24.91
CA SER A 194 11.77 -5.58 24.78
C SER A 194 11.30 -4.23 25.34
N ARG A 195 11.75 -3.86 26.56
CA ARG A 195 11.52 -2.49 27.09
C ARG A 195 11.99 -1.40 26.14
N ARG A 196 13.14 -1.61 25.48
CA ARG A 196 13.70 -0.64 24.52
C ARG A 196 12.86 -0.56 23.26
N GLY A 197 12.38 -1.70 22.74
CA GLY A 197 11.46 -1.75 21.61
C GLY A 197 10.17 -0.97 21.87
N LYS A 198 9.55 -1.18 23.04
CA LYS A 198 8.35 -0.43 23.46
C LYS A 198 8.57 1.08 23.45
N ILE A 199 9.66 1.57 24.06
CA ILE A 199 9.98 3.00 24.09
C ILE A 199 10.12 3.58 22.67
N ILE A 200 10.75 2.84 21.76
CA ILE A 200 10.92 3.29 20.36
C ILE A 200 9.58 3.40 19.67
N ILE A 201 8.74 2.37 19.76
CA ILE A 201 7.41 2.36 19.11
C ILE A 201 6.54 3.49 19.66
N GLU A 202 6.46 3.65 20.97
CA GLU A 202 5.72 4.73 21.61
C GLU A 202 6.19 6.11 21.14
N ALA A 203 7.50 6.31 21.04
CA ALA A 203 8.09 7.56 20.55
C ALA A 203 7.77 7.82 19.07
N VAL A 204 7.78 6.79 18.23
CA VAL A 204 7.42 6.92 16.79
C VAL A 204 5.94 7.28 16.65
N ILE A 205 5.03 6.62 17.36
CA ILE A 205 3.60 6.91 17.32
C ILE A 205 3.32 8.34 17.82
N GLU A 206 3.90 8.73 18.96
CA GLU A 206 3.72 10.09 19.51
C GLU A 206 4.24 11.17 18.55
N MET A 207 5.40 10.95 17.95
CA MET A 207 5.97 11.84 16.94
C MET A 207 5.06 11.96 15.73
N SER A 208 4.57 10.84 15.21
CA SER A 208 3.67 10.81 14.04
C SER A 208 2.38 11.60 14.32
N HIS A 209 1.78 11.41 15.47
CA HIS A 209 0.59 12.18 15.87
C HIS A 209 0.86 13.69 15.98
N LYS A 210 2.02 14.10 16.49
CA LYS A 210 2.42 15.53 16.53
C LYS A 210 2.60 16.12 15.12
N LEU A 211 2.90 15.29 14.13
CA LEU A 211 3.00 15.66 12.73
C LEU A 211 1.67 15.52 11.97
N ASN A 212 0.57 15.13 12.64
CA ASN A 212 -0.73 14.80 12.06
C ASN A 212 -0.68 13.61 11.08
N ILE A 213 0.22 12.67 11.30
CA ILE A 213 0.39 11.45 10.53
C ILE A 213 -0.29 10.30 11.29
N LYS A 214 -1.15 9.54 10.62
CA LYS A 214 -1.72 8.31 11.16
C LYS A 214 -0.71 7.17 11.08
N VAL A 215 -0.78 6.22 12.02
CA VAL A 215 0.13 5.08 12.07
C VAL A 215 -0.63 3.78 11.82
N VAL A 216 -0.11 2.96 10.90
CA VAL A 216 -0.49 1.55 10.70
C VAL A 216 0.61 0.66 11.25
N ALA A 217 0.28 -0.22 12.20
CA ALA A 217 1.16 -1.28 12.65
C ALA A 217 0.92 -2.53 11.80
N GLU A 218 1.97 -3.01 11.14
CA GLU A 218 1.88 -4.15 10.23
C GLU A 218 2.36 -5.46 10.86
N GLY A 219 1.95 -6.57 10.26
CA GLY A 219 2.37 -7.91 10.67
C GLY A 219 1.92 -8.32 12.06
N ILE A 220 0.81 -7.77 12.55
CA ILE A 220 0.26 -8.07 13.88
C ILE A 220 -0.38 -9.46 13.87
N GLU A 221 0.09 -10.35 14.74
CA GLU A 221 -0.29 -11.76 14.75
C GLU A 221 -0.94 -12.21 16.06
N THR A 222 -0.80 -11.44 17.17
CA THR A 222 -1.29 -11.85 18.48
C THR A 222 -2.23 -10.84 19.13
N LYS A 223 -3.09 -11.33 20.01
CA LYS A 223 -4.01 -10.51 20.79
C LYS A 223 -3.24 -9.54 21.72
N GLU A 224 -2.15 -10.00 22.29
CA GLU A 224 -1.31 -9.22 23.19
C GLU A 224 -0.68 -8.02 22.47
N GLN A 225 -0.26 -8.19 21.21
CA GLN A 225 0.21 -7.08 20.36
C GLN A 225 -0.91 -6.07 20.09
N VAL A 226 -2.14 -6.54 19.78
CA VAL A 226 -3.31 -5.65 19.59
C VAL A 226 -3.61 -4.84 20.84
N GLU A 227 -3.65 -5.47 22.03
CA GLU A 227 -3.92 -4.79 23.28
C GLU A 227 -2.82 -3.77 23.62
N TYR A 228 -1.56 -4.12 23.37
CA TYR A 228 -0.43 -3.19 23.54
C TYR A 228 -0.60 -1.96 22.63
N LEU A 229 -0.83 -2.17 21.33
CA LEU A 229 -1.01 -1.10 20.34
C LEU A 229 -2.21 -0.19 20.67
N LYS A 230 -3.29 -0.79 21.18
CA LYS A 230 -4.45 -0.04 21.66
C LYS A 230 -4.11 0.88 22.85
N ASN A 231 -3.32 0.38 23.80
CA ASN A 231 -2.91 1.15 24.98
C ASN A 231 -2.03 2.35 24.63
N ILE A 232 -1.17 2.20 23.62
CA ILE A 232 -0.30 3.28 23.12
C ILE A 232 -0.95 4.12 22.00
N LYS A 233 -2.23 3.91 21.75
CA LYS A 233 -3.07 4.67 20.80
C LYS A 233 -2.58 4.63 19.35
N CYS A 234 -2.02 3.50 18.88
CA CYS A 234 -1.80 3.28 17.46
C CYS A 234 -3.12 3.39 16.71
N ASP A 235 -3.16 4.06 15.56
CA ASP A 235 -4.40 4.37 14.85
C ASP A 235 -5.02 3.13 14.20
N MET A 236 -4.21 2.39 13.45
CA MET A 236 -4.65 1.25 12.65
C MET A 236 -3.67 0.07 12.79
N ILE A 237 -4.20 -1.11 12.53
CA ILE A 237 -3.45 -2.37 12.54
C ILE A 237 -3.80 -3.20 11.32
N GLN A 238 -2.79 -3.90 10.80
CA GLN A 238 -2.89 -4.85 9.71
C GLN A 238 -2.08 -6.09 10.09
N GLY A 239 -2.65 -7.29 9.89
CA GLY A 239 -1.92 -8.52 10.19
C GLY A 239 -2.79 -9.75 10.30
N TYR A 240 -2.13 -10.90 10.41
CA TYR A 240 -2.79 -12.21 10.41
C TYR A 240 -3.64 -12.48 11.63
N TYR A 241 -3.54 -11.66 12.67
CA TYR A 241 -4.47 -11.72 13.80
C TYR A 241 -5.90 -11.49 13.38
N PHE A 242 -6.14 -10.55 12.45
CA PHE A 242 -7.48 -10.27 11.95
C PHE A 242 -7.77 -11.05 10.67
N GLU A 243 -6.94 -10.85 9.65
CA GLU A 243 -7.15 -11.50 8.36
C GLU A 243 -5.85 -11.53 7.53
N ARG A 244 -5.72 -12.58 6.73
CA ARG A 244 -4.72 -12.67 5.67
C ARG A 244 -5.20 -11.91 4.44
N PRO A 245 -4.33 -11.66 3.44
CA PRO A 245 -4.81 -11.20 2.14
C PRO A 245 -5.84 -12.19 1.56
N ILE A 246 -7.04 -11.71 1.29
CA ILE A 246 -8.17 -12.48 0.76
C ILE A 246 -8.59 -11.98 -0.61
N LYS A 247 -9.33 -12.78 -1.37
CA LYS A 247 -9.87 -12.36 -2.66
C LYS A 247 -10.89 -11.23 -2.48
N VAL A 248 -11.06 -10.42 -3.52
CA VAL A 248 -12.00 -9.30 -3.51
C VAL A 248 -13.42 -9.75 -3.13
N GLU A 249 -13.88 -10.87 -3.69
CA GLU A 249 -15.24 -11.38 -3.42
C GLU A 249 -15.43 -11.78 -1.95
N GLU A 250 -14.39 -12.35 -1.34
CA GLU A 250 -14.40 -12.71 0.07
C GLU A 250 -14.35 -11.47 0.98
N PHE A 251 -13.57 -10.46 0.58
CA PHE A 251 -13.51 -9.17 1.28
C PHE A 251 -14.87 -8.47 1.25
N GLU A 252 -15.53 -8.45 0.09
CA GLU A 252 -16.87 -7.88 -0.06
C GLU A 252 -17.88 -8.57 0.83
N GLU A 253 -17.87 -9.91 0.87
CA GLU A 253 -18.78 -10.69 1.68
C GLU A 253 -18.60 -10.44 3.17
N LYS A 254 -17.36 -10.40 3.64
CA LYS A 254 -17.04 -10.23 5.07
C LYS A 254 -17.23 -8.81 5.58
N TYR A 255 -16.90 -7.80 4.75
CA TYR A 255 -16.71 -6.46 5.25
C TYR A 255 -17.57 -5.37 4.58
N MET A 256 -18.13 -5.64 3.39
CA MET A 256 -18.85 -4.60 2.65
C MET A 256 -20.37 -4.78 2.65
N LYS A 257 -20.87 -6.01 2.78
CA LYS A 257 -22.32 -6.32 2.67
C LYS A 257 -23.12 -6.10 3.95
N HIS A 258 -22.48 -5.83 5.08
CA HIS A 258 -23.14 -5.81 6.40
C HIS A 258 -23.09 -4.43 7.09
N TYR A 259 -22.88 -3.34 6.33
CA TYR A 259 -22.88 -1.99 6.88
C TYR A 259 -23.92 -1.08 6.24
#